data_05f06106c85a0bda81471d38873f1afa
#
_entry.id   05f06106c85a0bda81471d38873f1afa
#
_cell.length_a   1.000
_cell.length_b   1.000
_cell.length_c   1.000
_cell.angle_alpha   90.00
_cell.angle_beta   90.00
_cell.angle_gamma   90.00
#
_symmetry.space_group_name_H-M   'P 1'
#
loop_
_entity.id
_entity.type
_entity.pdbx_description
1 polymer ?
#
loop_
_entity_poly.entity_id
_entity_poly.type
_entity_poly.pdbx_seq_one_letter_code
_entity_poly.pdbx_strand_id
1 'polypeptide(L)'
;RGLGDVYKRQILDNGFRRNFFDKMLMEGDGMQGKYIPQQIEKKWQQIWEETKAFETHFDPNKKKYYVLEMFPYPSGNLHMGHVRNYSIGDVVARFKSMQGFNVIHPMGYDAFGMPAENAAIQHGIAPAEWTYANIENMTRQQKELGLSYDWEREVLTCREDYYKHTQNLFEIFYKRGLAYKKEAKVNWCDHCHTVLANEQVEEGKCWRCKNPVVKKNLSQWFLKITDYADRLLADLDHMPGWPERVKIMQRNWIGRSIGTQFFFHVDGMEDTIPVYTTRVDTVYGVTYIVLAPEHPLVEKLISNNPEKEKIQAFIQEIKNQNDIDRTSEDTPKLGMPTGSYAVHPLTGKRVPIWIANYVLYEYGTGAVMAVPQGDQRDWDFAKKYNLPVKIVIQNKAHDLKLDKMDQAYCEDGELVNSSEFDGQLSAEARINITKKLEKMGIGEEKVNYRLRDWLISRQRYWGCPIPIINCPHCGSVLVPEEELPVVLPEDVNFVAGATSPLETSESFLHCKCPKCGADAVRETDTMDTFIDSSWYFLRYCDPHNEQEPFSKGKTDYWMPVDQYI
;
A
#
# COMPACT_ATOMS: atom_id res chain seq x y z
N ARG A 1 38.00 23.38 -25.82
CA ARG A 1 38.78 22.32 -26.53
C ARG A 1 38.65 20.90 -25.92
N GLY A 2 38.06 20.65 -24.76
CA GLY A 2 38.09 19.36 -24.09
C GLY A 2 36.93 18.38 -24.42
N LEU A 3 35.69 18.86 -24.51
CA LEU A 3 34.50 18.01 -24.65
C LEU A 3 34.29 17.49 -26.08
N GLY A 4 34.62 18.27 -27.08
CA GLY A 4 34.46 17.86 -28.50
C GLY A 4 35.40 16.75 -28.94
N ASP A 5 36.62 16.69 -28.39
CA ASP A 5 37.62 15.65 -28.76
C ASP A 5 37.39 14.31 -28.07
N VAL A 6 36.78 14.31 -26.87
CA VAL A 6 36.36 13.06 -26.21
C VAL A 6 35.20 12.44 -26.95
N TYR A 7 34.26 13.25 -27.41
CA TYR A 7 33.13 12.80 -28.24
C TYR A 7 33.58 12.14 -29.54
N LYS A 8 34.58 12.71 -30.22
CA LYS A 8 35.11 12.17 -31.48
C LYS A 8 35.81 10.82 -31.31
N ARG A 9 36.54 10.60 -30.22
CA ARG A 9 37.30 9.35 -30.00
C ARG A 9 36.43 8.16 -29.62
N GLN A 10 35.38 8.33 -28.81
CA GLN A 10 34.50 7.24 -28.41
C GLN A 10 33.52 6.79 -29.51
N ILE A 11 33.21 7.66 -30.48
CA ILE A 11 32.32 7.35 -31.58
C ILE A 11 33.04 6.55 -32.70
N LEU A 12 34.35 6.62 -32.79
CA LEU A 12 35.14 6.00 -33.86
C LEU A 12 35.39 4.48 -33.69
N ASP A 13 35.16 3.93 -32.50
CA ASP A 13 35.50 2.52 -32.20
C ASP A 13 34.41 1.46 -32.50
N ASN A 14 33.20 1.87 -32.89
CA ASN A 14 32.14 0.94 -33.25
C ASN A 14 31.77 1.07 -34.74
N GLY A 15 31.95 0.01 -35.52
CA GLY A 15 31.74 -0.01 -36.98
C GLY A 15 30.37 0.43 -37.47
N PHE A 16 29.34 0.48 -36.64
CA PHE A 16 28.01 1.00 -36.93
C PHE A 16 27.97 2.53 -37.01
N ARG A 17 28.93 3.20 -36.36
CA ARG A 17 29.01 4.67 -36.25
C ARG A 17 29.78 5.32 -37.40
N ARG A 18 30.54 4.58 -38.18
CA ARG A 18 31.26 5.14 -39.34
C ARG A 18 30.30 5.69 -40.41
N ASN A 19 29.27 4.94 -40.74
CA ASN A 19 28.26 5.39 -41.73
C ASN A 19 27.46 6.63 -41.25
N PHE A 20 27.24 6.76 -39.93
CA PHE A 20 26.54 7.90 -39.36
C PHE A 20 27.38 9.18 -39.41
N PHE A 21 28.67 9.09 -39.11
CA PHE A 21 29.61 10.24 -39.15
C PHE A 21 29.94 10.68 -40.58
N ASP A 22 30.09 9.72 -41.51
CA ASP A 22 30.34 10.02 -42.91
C ASP A 22 29.14 10.74 -43.56
N LYS A 23 27.91 10.38 -43.18
CA LYS A 23 26.69 11.07 -43.64
C LYS A 23 26.61 12.50 -43.04
N MET A 24 27.01 12.67 -41.78
CA MET A 24 27.01 13.96 -41.07
C MET A 24 28.10 14.91 -41.58
N LEU A 25 29.25 14.37 -42.03
CA LEU A 25 30.37 15.16 -42.58
C LEU A 25 30.17 15.57 -44.04
N MET A 26 29.31 14.84 -44.79
CA MET A 26 29.00 15.16 -46.20
C MET A 26 27.99 16.28 -46.35
N GLU A 27 27.15 16.55 -45.33
CA GLU A 27 26.22 17.67 -45.29
C GLU A 27 26.86 18.87 -44.57
N GLY A 28 27.94 19.42 -45.14
CA GLY A 28 28.78 20.45 -44.55
C GLY A 28 28.12 21.79 -44.31
N ASP A 29 27.22 21.89 -43.33
CA ASP A 29 26.87 23.15 -42.67
C ASP A 29 27.63 23.27 -41.35
N GLY A 30 28.81 23.87 -41.42
CA GLY A 30 29.53 24.29 -40.24
C GLY A 30 28.63 25.21 -39.39
N MET A 31 28.54 24.94 -38.06
CA MET A 31 27.86 25.83 -37.13
C MET A 31 28.44 27.24 -37.19
N GLN A 32 27.99 28.04 -38.15
CA GLN A 32 28.17 29.48 -38.19
C GLN A 32 26.88 30.12 -37.74
N GLY A 33 26.73 30.30 -36.45
CA GLY A 33 25.56 31.01 -35.98
C GLY A 33 25.16 30.72 -34.55
N LYS A 34 24.18 31.44 -34.13
CA LYS A 34 23.50 31.30 -32.84
C LYS A 34 22.76 29.97 -32.79
N TYR A 35 22.82 29.23 -31.65
CA TYR A 35 22.03 28.06 -31.43
C TYR A 35 20.53 28.37 -31.57
N ILE A 36 19.85 27.70 -32.49
CA ILE A 36 18.42 27.84 -32.73
C ILE A 36 17.74 26.53 -32.33
N PRO A 37 17.19 26.43 -31.10
CA PRO A 37 16.65 25.18 -30.55
C PRO A 37 15.65 24.50 -31.51
N GLN A 38 14.67 25.24 -32.02
CA GLN A 38 13.58 24.71 -32.85
C GLN A 38 14.05 24.00 -34.14
N GLN A 39 15.24 24.34 -34.64
CA GLN A 39 15.79 23.69 -35.83
C GLN A 39 16.73 22.55 -35.47
N ILE A 40 17.59 22.77 -34.47
CA ILE A 40 18.62 21.81 -34.09
C ILE A 40 17.99 20.61 -33.34
N GLU A 41 17.05 20.87 -32.46
CA GLU A 41 16.39 19.80 -31.66
C GLU A 41 15.57 18.88 -32.57
N LYS A 42 14.74 19.41 -33.47
CA LYS A 42 13.96 18.62 -34.42
C LYS A 42 14.83 17.74 -35.32
N LYS A 43 15.95 18.31 -35.81
CA LYS A 43 16.93 17.55 -36.61
C LYS A 43 17.46 16.34 -35.83
N TRP A 44 17.86 16.54 -34.58
CA TRP A 44 18.44 15.47 -33.77
C TRP A 44 17.40 14.46 -33.33
N GLN A 45 16.21 14.87 -32.97
CA GLN A 45 15.10 13.97 -32.62
C GLN A 45 14.78 13.04 -33.79
N GLN A 46 14.68 13.59 -35.01
CA GLN A 46 14.47 12.79 -36.21
C GLN A 46 15.62 11.80 -36.45
N ILE A 47 16.88 12.21 -36.30
CA ILE A 47 18.04 11.33 -36.48
C ILE A 47 18.01 10.21 -35.44
N TRP A 48 17.69 10.50 -34.17
CA TRP A 48 17.58 9.47 -33.13
C TRP A 48 16.49 8.45 -33.40
N GLU A 49 15.37 8.88 -33.93
CA GLU A 49 14.26 8.00 -34.31
C GLU A 49 14.62 7.13 -35.51
N GLU A 50 15.16 7.70 -36.59
CA GLU A 50 15.57 6.97 -37.79
C GLU A 50 16.70 5.96 -37.53
N THR A 51 17.64 6.30 -36.65
CA THR A 51 18.79 5.45 -36.33
C THR A 51 18.53 4.51 -35.16
N LYS A 52 17.36 4.59 -34.53
CA LYS A 52 17.02 3.83 -33.33
C LYS A 52 18.09 3.97 -32.24
N ALA A 53 18.54 5.21 -32.02
CA ALA A 53 19.76 5.52 -31.26
C ALA A 53 19.74 5.02 -29.80
N PHE A 54 18.57 4.83 -29.24
CA PHE A 54 18.37 4.45 -27.83
C PHE A 54 17.84 3.03 -27.66
N GLU A 55 17.58 2.29 -28.76
CA GLU A 55 17.21 0.88 -28.66
C GLU A 55 18.36 0.07 -28.06
N THR A 56 18.01 -0.80 -27.14
CA THR A 56 18.98 -1.56 -26.36
C THR A 56 18.69 -3.06 -26.44
N HIS A 57 19.69 -3.85 -26.84
CA HIS A 57 19.61 -5.29 -26.93
C HIS A 57 20.59 -5.95 -25.96
N PHE A 58 20.37 -7.24 -25.69
CA PHE A 58 21.29 -8.04 -24.90
C PHE A 58 22.70 -8.02 -25.54
N ASP A 59 23.70 -7.65 -24.75
CA ASP A 59 25.12 -7.69 -25.15
C ASP A 59 25.97 -8.21 -23.97
N PRO A 60 26.42 -9.49 -24.01
CA PRO A 60 27.20 -10.09 -22.93
C PRO A 60 28.59 -9.47 -22.74
N ASN A 61 29.07 -8.69 -23.73
CA ASN A 61 30.39 -8.07 -23.68
C ASN A 61 30.35 -6.67 -23.02
N LYS A 62 29.17 -6.15 -22.74
CA LYS A 62 28.99 -4.86 -22.07
C LYS A 62 28.41 -5.02 -20.68
N LYS A 63 28.91 -4.21 -19.74
CA LYS A 63 28.27 -4.10 -18.43
C LYS A 63 26.93 -3.41 -18.58
N LYS A 64 25.84 -4.02 -18.08
CA LYS A 64 24.51 -3.42 -18.11
C LYS A 64 24.39 -2.24 -17.15
N TYR A 65 23.45 -1.36 -17.44
CA TYR A 65 22.98 -0.34 -16.51
C TYR A 65 21.49 -0.10 -16.73
N TYR A 66 20.69 -0.27 -15.70
CA TYR A 66 19.24 -0.09 -15.76
C TYR A 66 18.82 1.20 -15.07
N VAL A 67 18.42 2.18 -15.86
CA VAL A 67 17.79 3.42 -15.37
C VAL A 67 16.29 3.25 -15.46
N LEU A 68 15.63 3.31 -14.31
CA LEU A 68 14.18 3.20 -14.20
C LEU A 68 13.62 4.49 -13.63
N GLU A 69 12.55 4.96 -14.23
CA GLU A 69 11.75 6.07 -13.76
C GLU A 69 10.33 5.60 -13.46
N MET A 70 9.66 6.28 -12.54
CA MET A 70 8.25 6.04 -12.33
C MET A 70 7.48 6.48 -13.58
N PHE A 71 6.82 5.53 -14.24
CA PHE A 71 6.00 5.84 -15.40
C PHE A 71 4.74 6.63 -15.02
N PRO A 72 4.26 7.54 -15.89
CA PRO A 72 3.18 8.44 -15.56
C PRO A 72 1.80 7.81 -15.70
N TYR A 73 0.81 8.38 -15.00
CA TYR A 73 -0.59 8.20 -15.31
C TYR A 73 -0.99 9.06 -16.51
N PRO A 74 -1.60 8.51 -17.57
CA PRO A 74 -1.99 9.27 -18.74
C PRO A 74 -3.27 10.07 -18.51
N SER A 75 -3.19 11.12 -17.71
CA SER A 75 -4.35 11.93 -17.28
C SER A 75 -4.33 13.36 -17.80
N GLY A 76 -3.53 13.66 -18.85
CA GLY A 76 -3.46 14.99 -19.47
C GLY A 76 -2.06 15.28 -20.02
N ASN A 77 -1.53 16.46 -19.72
CA ASN A 77 -0.19 16.89 -20.12
C ASN A 77 0.87 16.51 -19.08
N LEU A 78 2.12 16.39 -19.53
CA LEU A 78 3.26 16.40 -18.61
C LEU A 78 3.32 17.71 -17.83
N HIS A 79 3.68 17.63 -16.57
CA HIS A 79 3.93 18.81 -15.72
C HIS A 79 5.40 18.87 -15.30
N MET A 80 5.79 19.98 -14.70
CA MET A 80 7.20 20.22 -14.32
C MET A 80 7.79 19.13 -13.40
N GLY A 81 6.95 18.43 -12.62
CA GLY A 81 7.40 17.27 -11.83
C GLY A 81 7.90 16.12 -12.70
N HIS A 82 7.17 15.80 -13.78
CA HIS A 82 7.60 14.83 -14.78
C HIS A 82 8.89 15.26 -15.46
N VAL A 83 8.94 16.52 -15.93
CA VAL A 83 10.14 17.06 -16.60
C VAL A 83 11.36 16.93 -15.69
N ARG A 84 11.24 17.27 -14.41
CA ARG A 84 12.33 17.15 -13.43
C ARG A 84 12.83 15.71 -13.30
N ASN A 85 11.92 14.77 -13.05
CA ASN A 85 12.30 13.37 -12.83
C ASN A 85 12.94 12.76 -14.08
N TYR A 86 12.28 12.92 -15.23
CA TYR A 86 12.71 12.33 -16.49
C TYR A 86 14.02 12.96 -17.03
N SER A 87 14.24 14.26 -16.79
CA SER A 87 15.52 14.88 -17.15
C SER A 87 16.69 14.36 -16.29
N ILE A 88 16.45 14.02 -15.01
CA ILE A 88 17.49 13.43 -14.15
C ILE A 88 17.86 12.03 -14.67
N GLY A 89 16.87 11.19 -14.96
CA GLY A 89 17.10 9.87 -15.53
C GLY A 89 17.79 9.91 -16.88
N ASP A 90 17.36 10.80 -17.76
CA ASP A 90 17.97 10.99 -19.09
C ASP A 90 19.46 11.36 -19.00
N VAL A 91 19.83 12.26 -18.08
CA VAL A 91 21.24 12.61 -17.84
C VAL A 91 22.04 11.39 -17.40
N VAL A 92 21.51 10.58 -16.48
CA VAL A 92 22.18 9.35 -16.01
C VAL A 92 22.31 8.34 -17.15
N ALA A 93 21.23 8.09 -17.90
CA ALA A 93 21.22 7.16 -19.02
C ALA A 93 22.26 7.54 -20.09
N ARG A 94 22.27 8.79 -20.52
CA ARG A 94 23.26 9.30 -21.50
C ARG A 94 24.69 9.22 -20.97
N PHE A 95 24.91 9.63 -19.72
CA PHE A 95 26.24 9.56 -19.10
C PHE A 95 26.77 8.14 -19.05
N LYS A 96 25.95 7.17 -18.66
CA LYS A 96 26.32 5.74 -18.61
C LYS A 96 26.57 5.18 -20.01
N SER A 97 25.74 5.53 -20.99
CA SER A 97 25.96 5.16 -22.38
C SER A 97 27.31 5.69 -22.91
N MET A 98 27.66 6.93 -22.59
CA MET A 98 28.96 7.54 -22.94
C MET A 98 30.15 6.82 -22.27
N GLN A 99 29.92 6.20 -21.11
CA GLN A 99 30.93 5.37 -20.42
C GLN A 99 31.05 3.95 -21.01
N GLY A 100 30.24 3.60 -22.02
CA GLY A 100 30.28 2.29 -22.69
C GLY A 100 29.38 1.22 -22.06
N PHE A 101 28.53 1.58 -21.09
CA PHE A 101 27.56 0.63 -20.55
C PHE A 101 26.49 0.28 -21.60
N ASN A 102 25.88 -0.90 -21.45
CA ASN A 102 24.65 -1.28 -22.12
C ASN A 102 23.47 -0.79 -21.27
N VAL A 103 22.89 0.34 -21.67
CA VAL A 103 21.91 1.06 -20.83
C VAL A 103 20.50 0.73 -21.30
N ILE A 104 19.69 0.14 -20.40
CA ILE A 104 18.23 0.07 -20.57
C ILE A 104 17.59 1.30 -19.90
N HIS A 105 16.83 2.07 -20.66
CA HIS A 105 16.11 3.26 -20.21
C HIS A 105 14.69 3.25 -20.81
N PRO A 106 13.78 2.44 -20.25
CA PRO A 106 12.44 2.24 -20.79
C PRO A 106 11.45 3.32 -20.33
N MET A 107 10.33 3.43 -21.03
CA MET A 107 9.19 4.23 -20.63
C MET A 107 7.89 3.51 -20.95
N GLY A 108 6.81 3.88 -20.27
CA GLY A 108 5.47 3.35 -20.47
C GLY A 108 4.45 4.17 -19.68
N TYR A 109 3.27 3.60 -19.46
CA TYR A 109 2.17 4.31 -18.81
C TYR A 109 1.42 3.40 -17.86
N ASP A 110 1.21 3.87 -16.62
CA ASP A 110 0.25 3.28 -15.68
C ASP A 110 -1.15 3.75 -16.06
N ALA A 111 -1.78 3.00 -16.96
CA ALA A 111 -2.87 3.49 -17.78
C ALA A 111 -4.26 3.08 -17.32
N PHE A 112 -4.37 2.27 -16.26
CA PHE A 112 -5.63 1.97 -15.59
C PHE A 112 -5.92 2.97 -14.46
N GLY A 113 -7.14 2.98 -13.96
CA GLY A 113 -7.52 3.64 -12.72
C GLY A 113 -8.55 4.74 -12.82
N MET A 114 -8.99 5.16 -11.65
CA MET A 114 -10.05 6.14 -11.44
C MET A 114 -9.86 7.50 -12.13
N PRO A 115 -8.66 8.10 -12.20
CA PRO A 115 -8.53 9.41 -12.82
C PRO A 115 -8.94 9.41 -14.28
N ALA A 116 -8.52 8.39 -15.05
CA ALA A 116 -8.88 8.25 -16.46
C ALA A 116 -10.37 7.95 -16.63
N GLU A 117 -10.92 7.00 -15.87
CA GLU A 117 -12.35 6.66 -15.92
C GLU A 117 -13.25 7.87 -15.65
N ASN A 118 -12.94 8.65 -14.63
CA ASN A 118 -13.78 9.79 -14.30
C ASN A 118 -13.64 10.96 -15.29
N ALA A 119 -12.44 11.20 -15.80
CA ALA A 119 -12.25 12.19 -16.84
C ALA A 119 -13.06 11.80 -18.09
N ALA A 120 -13.02 10.53 -18.50
CA ALA A 120 -13.79 10.00 -19.60
C ALA A 120 -15.31 10.17 -19.37
N ILE A 121 -15.81 9.81 -18.20
CA ILE A 121 -17.23 10.00 -17.84
C ILE A 121 -17.63 11.50 -17.89
N GLN A 122 -16.78 12.40 -17.38
CA GLN A 122 -17.04 13.84 -17.41
C GLN A 122 -17.11 14.41 -18.82
N HIS A 123 -16.29 13.88 -19.73
CA HIS A 123 -16.25 14.31 -21.12
C HIS A 123 -17.21 13.52 -22.04
N GLY A 124 -17.90 12.49 -21.51
CA GLY A 124 -18.84 11.66 -22.25
C GLY A 124 -18.19 10.78 -23.33
N ILE A 125 -16.94 10.34 -23.10
CA ILE A 125 -16.17 9.47 -24.00
C ILE A 125 -15.80 8.16 -23.29
N ALA A 126 -15.37 7.15 -24.06
CA ALA A 126 -14.92 5.90 -23.46
C ALA A 126 -13.59 6.08 -22.69
N PRO A 127 -13.39 5.43 -21.51
CA PRO A 127 -12.13 5.50 -20.78
C PRO A 127 -10.91 5.11 -21.60
N ALA A 128 -11.02 4.10 -22.45
CA ALA A 128 -9.97 3.69 -23.37
C ALA A 128 -9.57 4.82 -24.35
N GLU A 129 -10.55 5.42 -25.01
CA GLU A 129 -10.32 6.51 -25.97
C GLU A 129 -9.60 7.69 -25.31
N TRP A 130 -10.10 8.11 -24.14
CA TRP A 130 -9.46 9.18 -23.35
C TRP A 130 -8.02 8.82 -22.98
N THR A 131 -7.80 7.60 -22.50
CA THR A 131 -6.50 7.13 -22.05
C THR A 131 -5.49 7.09 -23.19
N TYR A 132 -5.85 6.48 -24.33
CA TYR A 132 -4.95 6.39 -25.49
C TYR A 132 -4.62 7.76 -26.09
N ALA A 133 -5.59 8.68 -26.15
CA ALA A 133 -5.34 10.06 -26.61
C ALA A 133 -4.34 10.80 -25.70
N ASN A 134 -4.44 10.59 -24.37
CA ASN A 134 -3.46 11.16 -23.44
C ASN A 134 -2.08 10.51 -23.53
N ILE A 135 -2.00 9.20 -23.74
CA ILE A 135 -0.74 8.48 -23.98
C ILE A 135 -0.04 9.07 -25.20
N GLU A 136 -0.75 9.18 -26.34
CA GLU A 136 -0.20 9.76 -27.56
C GLU A 136 0.34 11.18 -27.33
N ASN A 137 -0.44 12.03 -26.65
CA ASN A 137 -0.02 13.38 -26.33
C ASN A 137 1.23 13.42 -25.43
N MET A 138 1.27 12.59 -24.37
CA MET A 138 2.40 12.56 -23.45
C MET A 138 3.65 11.98 -24.12
N THR A 139 3.52 10.94 -24.95
CA THR A 139 4.62 10.37 -25.75
C THR A 139 5.21 11.44 -26.68
N ARG A 140 4.35 12.21 -27.35
CA ARG A 140 4.79 13.33 -28.18
C ARG A 140 5.59 14.36 -27.35
N GLN A 141 5.09 14.73 -26.17
CA GLN A 141 5.78 15.68 -25.29
C GLN A 141 7.13 15.14 -24.79
N GLN A 142 7.23 13.84 -24.47
CA GLN A 142 8.49 13.21 -24.05
C GLN A 142 9.51 13.16 -25.21
N LYS A 143 9.05 12.86 -26.42
CA LYS A 143 9.88 12.93 -27.63
C LYS A 143 10.35 14.34 -27.93
N GLU A 144 9.50 15.35 -27.75
CA GLU A 144 9.86 16.78 -27.92
C GLU A 144 10.86 17.26 -26.85
N LEU A 145 10.82 16.72 -25.63
CA LEU A 145 11.85 16.94 -24.62
C LEU A 145 13.20 16.28 -24.99
N GLY A 146 13.20 15.40 -25.98
CA GLY A 146 14.40 14.71 -26.47
C GLY A 146 14.95 13.67 -25.51
N LEU A 147 14.10 13.05 -24.71
CA LEU A 147 14.48 12.02 -23.74
C LEU A 147 14.97 10.75 -24.44
N SER A 148 15.99 10.09 -23.90
CA SER A 148 16.66 8.93 -24.49
C SER A 148 16.00 7.61 -24.11
N TYR A 149 14.67 7.53 -24.27
CA TYR A 149 13.93 6.31 -23.98
C TYR A 149 14.08 5.27 -25.08
N ASP A 150 14.16 4.02 -24.67
CA ASP A 150 14.01 2.85 -25.53
C ASP A 150 12.51 2.55 -25.73
N TRP A 151 11.93 3.17 -26.76
CA TRP A 151 10.49 3.05 -27.08
C TRP A 151 10.07 1.67 -27.54
N GLU A 152 10.99 0.79 -27.98
CA GLU A 152 10.70 -0.61 -28.23
C GLU A 152 10.33 -1.39 -26.95
N ARG A 153 10.60 -0.78 -25.80
CA ARG A 153 10.25 -1.35 -24.48
C ARG A 153 9.05 -0.69 -23.84
N GLU A 154 8.27 0.07 -24.62
CA GLU A 154 7.07 0.69 -24.10
C GLU A 154 6.08 -0.34 -23.55
N VAL A 155 5.55 -0.09 -22.36
CA VAL A 155 4.47 -0.88 -21.77
C VAL A 155 3.28 0.00 -21.39
N LEU A 156 2.08 -0.47 -21.68
CA LEU A 156 0.83 0.17 -21.31
C LEU A 156 0.06 -0.79 -20.43
N THR A 157 -0.17 -0.45 -19.18
CA THR A 157 -0.81 -1.39 -18.24
C THR A 157 -2.24 -1.76 -18.61
N CYS A 158 -2.92 -0.89 -19.37
CA CYS A 158 -4.29 -1.12 -19.88
C CYS A 158 -4.37 -1.96 -21.15
N ARG A 159 -3.24 -2.36 -21.71
CA ARG A 159 -3.21 -3.17 -22.94
C ARG A 159 -3.28 -4.66 -22.60
N GLU A 160 -4.00 -5.42 -23.42
CA GLU A 160 -4.26 -6.84 -23.21
C GLU A 160 -2.98 -7.68 -23.06
N ASP A 161 -1.94 -7.35 -23.81
CA ASP A 161 -0.62 -8.00 -23.75
C ASP A 161 0.14 -7.75 -22.43
N TYR A 162 -0.27 -6.73 -21.67
CA TYR A 162 0.24 -6.48 -20.33
C TYR A 162 -0.66 -7.10 -19.25
N TYR A 163 -1.94 -6.72 -19.21
CA TYR A 163 -2.79 -7.16 -18.09
C TYR A 163 -3.17 -8.65 -18.13
N LYS A 164 -3.04 -9.33 -19.27
CA LYS A 164 -3.04 -10.80 -19.33
C LYS A 164 -2.09 -11.40 -18.30
N HIS A 165 -0.89 -10.85 -18.23
CA HIS A 165 0.11 -11.31 -17.28
C HIS A 165 -0.16 -10.88 -15.84
N THR A 166 -0.78 -9.72 -15.63
CA THR A 166 -1.28 -9.33 -14.29
C THR A 166 -2.35 -10.32 -13.81
N GLN A 167 -3.26 -10.73 -14.69
CA GLN A 167 -4.26 -11.76 -14.38
C GLN A 167 -3.62 -13.12 -14.09
N ASN A 168 -2.63 -13.53 -14.87
CA ASN A 168 -1.88 -14.77 -14.64
C ASN A 168 -1.15 -14.74 -13.28
N LEU A 169 -0.55 -13.61 -12.90
CA LEU A 169 0.07 -13.44 -11.58
C LEU A 169 -0.97 -13.57 -10.45
N PHE A 170 -2.16 -12.99 -10.61
CA PHE A 170 -3.25 -13.19 -9.65
C PHE A 170 -3.60 -14.67 -9.50
N GLU A 171 -3.71 -15.42 -10.60
CA GLU A 171 -3.97 -16.86 -10.54
C GLU A 171 -2.89 -17.64 -9.79
N ILE A 172 -1.61 -17.30 -10.04
CA ILE A 172 -0.49 -17.90 -9.31
C ILE A 172 -0.62 -17.62 -7.81
N PHE A 173 -0.96 -16.39 -7.43
CA PHE A 173 -1.18 -16.02 -6.03
C PHE A 173 -2.37 -16.76 -5.42
N TYR A 174 -3.46 -16.90 -6.15
CA TYR A 174 -4.64 -17.66 -5.72
C TYR A 174 -4.31 -19.15 -5.50
N LYS A 175 -3.65 -19.79 -6.48
CA LYS A 175 -3.20 -21.18 -6.39
C LYS A 175 -2.26 -21.42 -5.20
N ARG A 176 -1.51 -20.41 -4.78
CA ARG A 176 -0.60 -20.44 -3.60
C ARG A 176 -1.25 -20.02 -2.29
N GLY A 177 -2.53 -19.67 -2.30
CA GLY A 177 -3.25 -19.18 -1.11
C GLY A 177 -2.84 -17.78 -0.64
N LEU A 178 -2.14 -17.02 -1.49
CA LEU A 178 -1.76 -15.64 -1.25
C LEU A 178 -2.86 -14.65 -1.64
N ALA A 179 -3.69 -14.96 -2.63
CA ALA A 179 -4.91 -14.23 -2.94
C ALA A 179 -6.10 -14.94 -2.31
N TYR A 180 -6.96 -14.21 -1.61
CA TYR A 180 -8.12 -14.77 -0.93
C TYR A 180 -9.26 -13.75 -0.84
N LYS A 181 -10.49 -14.23 -0.70
CA LYS A 181 -11.70 -13.41 -0.57
C LYS A 181 -12.24 -13.49 0.85
N LYS A 182 -12.57 -12.35 1.44
CA LYS A 182 -13.24 -12.29 2.75
C LYS A 182 -14.20 -11.12 2.83
N GLU A 183 -15.17 -11.20 3.72
CA GLU A 183 -15.94 -10.04 4.13
C GLU A 183 -15.08 -9.10 4.97
N ALA A 184 -15.09 -7.83 4.61
CA ALA A 184 -14.38 -6.80 5.32
C ALA A 184 -15.22 -5.52 5.40
N LYS A 185 -15.07 -4.78 6.51
CA LYS A 185 -15.56 -3.41 6.62
C LYS A 185 -14.66 -2.52 5.81
N VAL A 186 -15.21 -1.90 4.78
CA VAL A 186 -14.49 -1.01 3.88
C VAL A 186 -15.07 0.40 3.96
N ASN A 187 -14.25 1.40 3.67
CA ASN A 187 -14.73 2.76 3.47
C ASN A 187 -15.45 2.81 2.12
N TRP A 188 -16.69 3.19 2.12
CA TRP A 188 -17.52 3.27 0.93
C TRP A 188 -18.01 4.68 0.70
N CYS A 189 -17.87 5.19 -0.51
CA CYS A 189 -18.44 6.45 -0.94
C CYS A 189 -19.70 6.18 -1.79
N ASP A 190 -20.87 6.52 -1.24
CA ASP A 190 -22.14 6.31 -1.96
C ASP A 190 -22.28 7.20 -3.20
N HIS A 191 -21.60 8.35 -3.26
CA HIS A 191 -21.61 9.22 -4.45
C HIS A 191 -20.67 8.71 -5.56
N CYS A 192 -19.50 8.21 -5.18
CA CYS A 192 -18.53 7.68 -6.14
C CYS A 192 -18.74 6.18 -6.42
N HIS A 193 -19.64 5.51 -5.73
CA HIS A 193 -19.92 4.08 -5.79
C HIS A 193 -18.64 3.22 -5.77
N THR A 194 -17.78 3.47 -4.78
CA THR A 194 -16.49 2.76 -4.70
C THR A 194 -15.99 2.61 -3.28
N VAL A 195 -15.17 1.58 -3.10
CA VAL A 195 -14.32 1.43 -1.92
C VAL A 195 -13.18 2.44 -1.96
N LEU A 196 -12.88 2.99 -0.80
CA LEU A 196 -11.79 3.94 -0.59
C LEU A 196 -10.75 3.32 0.36
N ALA A 197 -9.48 3.48 0.03
CA ALA A 197 -8.40 3.26 0.99
C ALA A 197 -8.49 4.28 2.14
N ASN A 198 -7.87 3.98 3.28
CA ASN A 198 -7.93 4.89 4.44
C ASN A 198 -7.37 6.29 4.11
N GLU A 199 -6.31 6.34 3.31
CA GLU A 199 -5.66 7.57 2.84
C GLU A 199 -6.55 8.41 1.91
N GLN A 200 -7.64 7.84 1.39
CA GLN A 200 -8.61 8.49 0.52
C GLN A 200 -9.83 9.02 1.28
N VAL A 201 -9.80 8.95 2.60
CA VAL A 201 -10.85 9.49 3.48
C VAL A 201 -10.25 10.64 4.29
N GLU A 202 -10.71 11.85 4.01
CA GLU A 202 -10.29 13.08 4.68
C GLU A 202 -11.43 13.61 5.55
N GLU A 203 -11.22 13.72 6.85
CA GLU A 203 -12.26 14.20 7.81
C GLU A 203 -13.62 13.47 7.66
N GLY A 204 -13.59 12.14 7.45
CA GLY A 204 -14.80 11.35 7.25
C GLY A 204 -15.47 11.52 5.89
N LYS A 205 -14.83 12.21 4.96
CA LYS A 205 -15.33 12.49 3.60
C LYS A 205 -14.45 11.87 2.54
N CYS A 206 -15.05 11.56 1.41
CA CYS A 206 -14.33 11.14 0.23
C CYS A 206 -13.37 12.25 -0.24
N TRP A 207 -12.09 11.96 -0.35
CA TRP A 207 -11.05 12.91 -0.81
C TRP A 207 -11.41 13.61 -2.12
N ARG A 208 -12.20 12.95 -2.95
CA ARG A 208 -12.57 13.37 -4.28
C ARG A 208 -13.85 14.20 -4.33
N CYS A 209 -14.99 13.60 -3.96
CA CYS A 209 -16.32 14.25 -4.07
C CYS A 209 -16.73 15.01 -2.81
N LYS A 210 -15.93 14.89 -1.72
CA LYS A 210 -16.18 15.50 -0.42
C LYS A 210 -17.51 15.07 0.24
N ASN A 211 -18.20 14.05 -0.30
CA ASN A 211 -19.36 13.45 0.34
C ASN A 211 -18.94 12.58 1.53
N PRO A 212 -19.83 12.42 2.54
CA PRO A 212 -19.57 11.53 3.68
C PRO A 212 -19.26 10.10 3.21
N VAL A 213 -18.30 9.46 3.89
CA VAL A 213 -17.93 8.06 3.68
C VAL A 213 -18.63 7.21 4.73
N VAL A 214 -19.18 6.08 4.31
CA VAL A 214 -19.82 5.11 5.21
C VAL A 214 -19.00 3.82 5.26
N LYS A 215 -19.14 3.06 6.34
CA LYS A 215 -18.55 1.72 6.43
C LYS A 215 -19.56 0.71 5.90
N LYS A 216 -19.16 -0.08 4.88
CA LYS A 216 -19.93 -1.20 4.34
C LYS A 216 -19.19 -2.52 4.55
N ASN A 217 -19.93 -3.59 4.83
CA ASN A 217 -19.39 -4.94 4.77
C ASN A 217 -19.49 -5.41 3.32
N LEU A 218 -18.35 -5.63 2.69
CA LEU A 218 -18.27 -6.17 1.33
C LEU A 218 -17.35 -7.38 1.29
N SER A 219 -17.68 -8.34 0.45
CA SER A 219 -16.81 -9.46 0.15
C SER A 219 -15.75 -9.01 -0.85
N GLN A 220 -14.49 -8.96 -0.43
CA GLN A 220 -13.39 -8.33 -1.17
C GLN A 220 -12.19 -9.26 -1.29
N TRP A 221 -11.42 -9.09 -2.35
CA TRP A 221 -10.16 -9.78 -2.57
C TRP A 221 -9.00 -9.09 -1.87
N PHE A 222 -8.12 -9.90 -1.30
CA PHE A 222 -6.91 -9.48 -0.59
C PHE A 222 -5.69 -10.26 -1.06
N LEU A 223 -4.51 -9.62 -0.99
CA LEU A 223 -3.22 -10.29 -1.07
C LEU A 223 -2.58 -10.36 0.32
N LYS A 224 -2.10 -11.55 0.70
CA LYS A 224 -1.40 -11.83 1.97
C LYS A 224 0.02 -11.29 1.97
N ILE A 225 0.17 -9.97 1.89
CA ILE A 225 1.50 -9.35 1.97
C ILE A 225 2.12 -9.46 3.35
N THR A 226 1.31 -9.69 4.39
CA THR A 226 1.78 -9.89 5.76
C THR A 226 2.63 -11.15 5.93
N ASP A 227 2.44 -12.19 5.11
CA ASP A 227 3.25 -13.40 5.12
C ASP A 227 4.73 -13.13 4.74
N TYR A 228 5.00 -11.98 4.14
CA TYR A 228 6.34 -11.54 3.74
C TYR A 228 6.96 -10.50 4.67
N ALA A 229 6.26 -10.08 5.73
CA ALA A 229 6.67 -8.96 6.58
C ALA A 229 8.07 -9.13 7.18
N ASP A 230 8.39 -10.29 7.77
CA ASP A 230 9.71 -10.56 8.34
C ASP A 230 10.81 -10.61 7.29
N ARG A 231 10.53 -11.22 6.14
CA ARG A 231 11.48 -11.29 5.03
C ARG A 231 11.77 -9.90 4.46
N LEU A 232 10.75 -9.09 4.26
CA LEU A 232 10.91 -7.71 3.79
C LEU A 232 11.78 -6.88 4.74
N LEU A 233 11.59 -7.05 6.06
CA LEU A 233 12.42 -6.39 7.06
C LEU A 233 13.89 -6.84 7.01
N ALA A 234 14.12 -8.15 6.93
CA ALA A 234 15.47 -8.71 6.85
C ALA A 234 16.19 -8.27 5.56
N ASP A 235 15.49 -8.25 4.43
CA ASP A 235 16.05 -7.86 3.13
C ASP A 235 16.48 -6.38 3.09
N LEU A 236 15.87 -5.49 3.89
CA LEU A 236 16.29 -4.08 3.98
C LEU A 236 17.75 -3.92 4.44
N ASP A 237 18.26 -4.85 5.24
CA ASP A 237 19.66 -4.81 5.72
C ASP A 237 20.65 -5.19 4.62
N HIS A 238 20.15 -5.87 3.57
CA HIS A 238 20.93 -6.31 2.41
C HIS A 238 20.80 -5.37 1.19
N MET A 239 20.23 -4.18 1.37
CA MET A 239 20.04 -3.17 0.32
C MET A 239 20.97 -1.95 0.51
N PRO A 240 22.29 -2.07 0.26
CA PRO A 240 23.25 -0.97 0.52
C PRO A 240 23.04 0.24 -0.41
N GLY A 241 22.42 0.05 -1.58
CA GLY A 241 22.13 1.13 -2.53
C GLY A 241 20.89 1.96 -2.18
N TRP A 242 20.08 1.53 -1.19
CA TRP A 242 18.89 2.28 -0.80
C TRP A 242 19.22 3.37 0.22
N PRO A 243 18.68 4.59 0.05
CA PRO A 243 18.83 5.66 1.04
C PRO A 243 18.30 5.22 2.41
N GLU A 244 19.03 5.55 3.48
CA GLU A 244 18.65 5.14 4.85
C GLU A 244 17.26 5.68 5.24
N ARG A 245 16.92 6.88 4.80
CA ARG A 245 15.57 7.46 5.00
C ARG A 245 14.47 6.54 4.44
N VAL A 246 14.67 5.96 3.26
CA VAL A 246 13.69 5.06 2.64
C VAL A 246 13.57 3.76 3.45
N LYS A 247 14.69 3.18 3.90
CA LYS A 247 14.68 1.99 4.75
C LYS A 247 13.94 2.22 6.06
N ILE A 248 14.13 3.37 6.70
CA ILE A 248 13.40 3.76 7.92
C ILE A 248 11.90 3.86 7.63
N MET A 249 11.49 4.47 6.52
CA MET A 249 10.09 4.55 6.11
C MET A 249 9.48 3.16 5.92
N GLN A 250 10.20 2.24 5.27
CA GLN A 250 9.75 0.85 5.06
C GLN A 250 9.64 0.09 6.39
N ARG A 251 10.64 0.19 7.28
CA ARG A 251 10.56 -0.41 8.63
C ARG A 251 9.36 0.09 9.43
N ASN A 252 9.11 1.39 9.39
CA ASN A 252 7.99 2.01 10.07
C ASN A 252 6.63 1.59 9.47
N TRP A 253 6.56 1.43 8.14
CA TRP A 253 5.37 0.96 7.44
C TRP A 253 5.04 -0.50 7.81
N ILE A 254 6.04 -1.38 7.79
CA ILE A 254 5.87 -2.78 8.21
C ILE A 254 5.54 -2.83 9.70
N GLY A 255 6.20 -2.03 10.52
CA GLY A 255 5.87 -1.79 11.92
C GLY A 255 5.82 -3.06 12.76
N ARG A 256 6.88 -3.87 12.70
CA ARG A 256 7.03 -5.07 13.53
C ARG A 256 7.17 -4.70 14.98
N SER A 257 6.33 -5.27 15.83
CA SER A 257 6.38 -5.11 17.27
C SER A 257 6.35 -6.47 17.97
N ILE A 258 7.15 -6.62 19.01
CA ILE A 258 7.13 -7.79 19.90
C ILE A 258 6.47 -7.34 21.19
N GLY A 259 5.47 -8.07 21.63
CA GLY A 259 4.75 -7.78 22.86
C GLY A 259 4.17 -9.04 23.48
N THR A 260 3.33 -8.85 24.47
CA THR A 260 2.65 -9.93 25.18
C THR A 260 1.15 -9.84 24.92
N GLN A 261 0.57 -10.91 24.44
CA GLN A 261 -0.88 -11.08 24.41
C GLN A 261 -1.30 -11.88 25.63
N PHE A 262 -2.34 -11.42 26.35
CA PHE A 262 -2.89 -12.12 27.50
C PHE A 262 -4.36 -11.76 27.70
N PHE A 263 -5.04 -12.42 28.65
CA PHE A 263 -6.49 -12.37 28.76
C PHE A 263 -6.94 -11.83 30.13
N PHE A 264 -7.93 -10.94 30.10
CA PHE A 264 -8.71 -10.54 31.28
C PHE A 264 -10.05 -11.30 31.27
N HIS A 265 -10.43 -11.93 32.37
CA HIS A 265 -11.75 -12.49 32.53
C HIS A 265 -12.77 -11.39 32.77
N VAL A 266 -13.95 -11.47 32.15
CA VAL A 266 -15.07 -10.59 32.44
C VAL A 266 -15.72 -11.07 33.74
N ASP A 267 -15.85 -10.17 34.72
CA ASP A 267 -16.42 -10.52 36.01
C ASP A 267 -17.90 -10.98 35.87
N GLY A 268 -18.21 -12.17 36.41
CA GLY A 268 -19.54 -12.74 36.32
C GLY A 268 -19.93 -13.32 34.95
N MET A 269 -18.99 -13.48 34.02
CA MET A 269 -19.21 -14.09 32.70
C MET A 269 -18.10 -15.10 32.37
N GLU A 270 -18.35 -16.01 31.45
CA GLU A 270 -17.32 -16.93 30.92
C GLU A 270 -16.40 -16.28 29.87
N ASP A 271 -16.74 -15.07 29.43
CA ASP A 271 -16.01 -14.38 28.39
C ASP A 271 -14.67 -13.85 28.89
N THR A 272 -13.71 -13.77 27.95
CA THR A 272 -12.40 -13.18 28.16
C THR A 272 -12.14 -12.06 27.16
N ILE A 273 -11.36 -11.07 27.59
CA ILE A 273 -10.93 -9.95 26.76
C ILE A 273 -9.43 -10.13 26.49
N PRO A 274 -9.03 -10.47 25.25
CA PRO A 274 -7.62 -10.50 24.88
C PRO A 274 -7.08 -9.08 24.79
N VAL A 275 -5.90 -8.84 25.35
CA VAL A 275 -5.15 -7.59 25.19
C VAL A 275 -3.75 -7.88 24.69
N TYR A 276 -3.22 -6.98 23.87
CA TYR A 276 -1.85 -7.00 23.40
C TYR A 276 -1.13 -5.73 23.83
N THR A 277 0.08 -5.87 24.37
CA THR A 277 0.91 -4.72 24.76
C THR A 277 2.39 -4.99 24.54
N THR A 278 3.12 -3.97 24.11
CA THR A 278 4.59 -3.95 24.10
C THR A 278 5.18 -3.55 25.46
N ARG A 279 4.31 -3.08 26.38
CA ARG A 279 4.66 -2.58 27.71
C ARG A 279 4.02 -3.42 28.81
N VAL A 280 4.22 -4.75 28.74
CA VAL A 280 3.70 -5.65 29.79
C VAL A 280 4.34 -5.39 31.16
N ASP A 281 5.52 -4.74 31.21
CA ASP A 281 6.13 -4.22 32.43
C ASP A 281 5.20 -3.31 33.26
N THR A 282 4.26 -2.64 32.60
CA THR A 282 3.30 -1.74 33.27
C THR A 282 2.00 -2.43 33.70
N VAL A 283 1.85 -3.73 33.52
CA VAL A 283 0.57 -4.46 33.75
C VAL A 283 -0.03 -4.23 35.14
N TYR A 284 0.79 -4.14 36.20
CA TYR A 284 0.30 -3.86 37.53
C TYR A 284 -0.25 -2.45 37.75
N GLY A 285 -0.07 -1.57 36.75
CA GLY A 285 -0.62 -0.22 36.69
C GLY A 285 -1.96 -0.12 35.97
N VAL A 286 -2.51 -1.25 35.50
CA VAL A 286 -3.81 -1.28 34.84
C VAL A 286 -4.90 -0.86 35.82
N THR A 287 -5.64 0.19 35.46
CA THR A 287 -6.73 0.72 36.29
C THR A 287 -8.09 0.62 35.60
N TYR A 288 -8.14 0.40 34.31
CA TYR A 288 -9.33 0.09 33.53
C TYR A 288 -8.98 -0.63 32.22
N ILE A 289 -9.98 -1.24 31.59
CA ILE A 289 -9.89 -1.83 30.25
C ILE A 289 -10.69 -0.96 29.30
N VAL A 290 -10.19 -0.78 28.06
CA VAL A 290 -10.90 -0.04 27.03
C VAL A 290 -11.16 -0.93 25.83
N LEU A 291 -12.40 -0.94 25.38
CA LEU A 291 -12.83 -1.64 24.16
C LEU A 291 -13.10 -0.63 23.05
N ALA A 292 -12.81 -1.07 21.83
CA ALA A 292 -13.31 -0.37 20.65
C ALA A 292 -14.84 -0.42 20.61
N PRO A 293 -15.52 0.62 20.12
CA PRO A 293 -16.98 0.64 19.98
C PRO A 293 -17.55 -0.51 19.13
N GLU A 294 -16.72 -1.05 18.24
CA GLU A 294 -17.03 -2.15 17.33
C GLU A 294 -16.80 -3.54 17.93
N HIS A 295 -16.24 -3.63 19.14
CA HIS A 295 -15.86 -4.91 19.72
C HIS A 295 -17.10 -5.79 19.98
N PRO A 296 -17.08 -7.09 19.60
CA PRO A 296 -18.25 -7.99 19.70
C PRO A 296 -18.84 -8.12 21.11
N LEU A 297 -18.02 -8.01 22.14
CA LEU A 297 -18.49 -8.11 23.53
C LEU A 297 -19.29 -6.90 24.01
N VAL A 298 -19.22 -5.76 23.33
CA VAL A 298 -19.82 -4.49 23.78
C VAL A 298 -21.32 -4.66 24.04
N GLU A 299 -22.07 -5.22 23.11
CA GLU A 299 -23.53 -5.38 23.25
C GLU A 299 -23.88 -6.25 24.46
N LYS A 300 -23.09 -7.30 24.72
CA LYS A 300 -23.26 -8.19 25.87
C LYS A 300 -22.94 -7.48 27.19
N LEU A 301 -21.86 -6.70 27.23
CA LEU A 301 -21.42 -5.97 28.42
C LEU A 301 -22.39 -4.87 28.85
N ILE A 302 -23.06 -4.22 27.88
CA ILE A 302 -24.04 -3.14 28.18
C ILE A 302 -25.46 -3.63 28.32
N SER A 303 -25.73 -4.95 28.20
CA SER A 303 -27.09 -5.50 28.18
C SER A 303 -27.95 -5.09 29.36
N ASN A 304 -27.35 -5.02 30.55
CA ASN A 304 -28.02 -4.65 31.82
C ASN A 304 -27.68 -3.23 32.28
N ASN A 305 -27.03 -2.41 31.43
CA ASN A 305 -26.67 -1.03 31.82
C ASN A 305 -27.89 -0.13 31.68
N PRO A 306 -28.25 0.65 32.72
CA PRO A 306 -29.40 1.57 32.66
C PRO A 306 -29.23 2.68 31.63
N GLU A 307 -28.02 2.98 31.20
CA GLU A 307 -27.71 3.99 30.16
C GLU A 307 -27.45 3.34 28.77
N LYS A 308 -27.90 2.12 28.55
CA LYS A 308 -27.68 1.35 27.31
C LYS A 308 -27.96 2.18 26.04
N GLU A 309 -29.08 2.86 25.99
CA GLU A 309 -29.49 3.68 24.83
C GLU A 309 -28.48 4.81 24.55
N LYS A 310 -28.01 5.49 25.61
CA LYS A 310 -26.99 6.54 25.47
C LYS A 310 -25.64 5.97 24.97
N ILE A 311 -25.26 4.80 25.48
CA ILE A 311 -24.03 4.12 25.05
C ILE A 311 -24.14 3.72 23.58
N GLN A 312 -25.29 3.20 23.15
CA GLN A 312 -25.51 2.84 21.75
C GLN A 312 -25.49 4.08 20.84
N ALA A 313 -26.06 5.20 21.26
CA ALA A 313 -25.96 6.45 20.51
C ALA A 313 -24.52 6.94 20.38
N PHE A 314 -23.73 6.90 21.47
CA PHE A 314 -22.30 7.19 21.45
C PHE A 314 -21.53 6.26 20.50
N ILE A 315 -21.80 4.97 20.54
CA ILE A 315 -21.17 3.98 19.63
C ILE A 315 -21.44 4.34 18.17
N GLN A 316 -22.67 4.72 17.83
CA GLN A 316 -23.02 5.12 16.46
C GLN A 316 -22.32 6.41 16.03
N GLU A 317 -22.21 7.38 16.93
CA GLU A 317 -21.46 8.60 16.67
C GLU A 317 -19.99 8.31 16.35
N ILE A 318 -19.32 7.46 17.16
CA ILE A 318 -17.91 7.14 16.96
C ILE A 318 -17.70 6.29 15.70
N LYS A 319 -18.60 5.35 15.40
CA LYS A 319 -18.51 4.51 14.19
C LYS A 319 -18.55 5.33 12.89
N ASN A 320 -19.09 6.53 12.94
CA ASN A 320 -19.14 7.46 11.79
C ASN A 320 -17.85 8.32 11.66
N GLN A 321 -16.95 8.27 12.65
CA GLN A 321 -15.69 8.99 12.62
C GLN A 321 -14.63 8.19 11.83
N ASN A 322 -13.68 8.91 11.21
CA ASN A 322 -12.55 8.31 10.55
C ASN A 322 -11.54 7.76 11.59
N ASP A 323 -10.94 6.61 11.30
CA ASP A 323 -9.97 5.95 12.18
C ASP A 323 -8.69 6.79 12.38
N ILE A 324 -8.27 7.58 11.39
CA ILE A 324 -7.13 8.49 11.50
C ILE A 324 -7.44 9.61 12.49
N ASP A 325 -8.62 10.22 12.38
CA ASP A 325 -9.05 11.30 13.28
C ASP A 325 -9.22 10.78 14.70
N ARG A 326 -9.79 9.57 14.88
CA ARG A 326 -9.97 8.92 16.19
C ARG A 326 -8.63 8.71 16.92
N THR A 327 -7.56 8.40 16.21
CA THR A 327 -6.23 8.09 16.77
C THR A 327 -5.29 9.28 16.84
N SER A 328 -5.66 10.43 16.26
CA SER A 328 -4.87 11.67 16.34
C SER A 328 -4.65 12.11 17.79
N GLU A 329 -3.46 12.63 18.09
CA GLU A 329 -3.12 13.18 19.41
C GLU A 329 -4.02 14.36 19.79
N ASP A 330 -4.37 15.20 18.81
CA ASP A 330 -5.19 16.39 19.00
C ASP A 330 -6.69 16.10 19.22
N THR A 331 -7.13 14.86 18.92
CA THR A 331 -8.54 14.50 19.08
C THR A 331 -8.88 14.21 20.54
N PRO A 332 -9.92 14.89 21.12
CA PRO A 332 -10.35 14.64 22.49
C PRO A 332 -10.69 13.17 22.73
N LYS A 333 -10.10 12.57 23.78
CA LYS A 333 -10.40 11.18 24.15
C LYS A 333 -11.78 11.13 24.81
N LEU A 334 -12.73 10.43 24.13
CA LEU A 334 -14.12 10.28 24.55
C LEU A 334 -14.44 8.83 24.86
N GLY A 335 -15.26 8.58 25.88
CA GLY A 335 -15.70 7.23 26.19
C GLY A 335 -16.88 7.18 27.15
N MET A 336 -17.43 5.98 27.30
CA MET A 336 -18.51 5.67 28.22
C MET A 336 -18.24 4.37 28.99
N PRO A 337 -18.62 4.27 30.28
CA PRO A 337 -18.47 3.03 31.04
C PRO A 337 -19.54 2.02 30.60
N THR A 338 -19.14 0.76 30.47
CA THR A 338 -20.07 -0.33 30.18
C THR A 338 -20.95 -0.74 31.37
N GLY A 339 -20.52 -0.40 32.59
CA GLY A 339 -21.09 -0.90 33.84
C GLY A 339 -20.55 -2.29 34.26
N SER A 340 -19.79 -2.93 33.39
CA SER A 340 -19.16 -4.23 33.63
C SER A 340 -17.69 -4.08 34.07
N TYR A 341 -17.14 -5.14 34.66
CA TYR A 341 -15.78 -5.18 35.16
C TYR A 341 -15.00 -6.36 34.55
N ALA A 342 -13.69 -6.24 34.49
CA ALA A 342 -12.76 -7.32 34.21
C ALA A 342 -11.94 -7.65 35.45
N VAL A 343 -11.50 -8.88 35.55
CA VAL A 343 -10.63 -9.35 36.64
C VAL A 343 -9.17 -9.29 36.16
N HIS A 344 -8.36 -8.51 36.85
CA HIS A 344 -6.95 -8.38 36.54
C HIS A 344 -6.20 -9.72 36.78
N PRO A 345 -5.53 -10.30 35.77
CA PRO A 345 -5.05 -11.68 35.81
C PRO A 345 -3.96 -11.94 36.87
N LEU A 346 -3.16 -10.93 37.23
CA LEU A 346 -2.07 -11.08 38.20
C LEU A 346 -2.44 -10.63 39.61
N THR A 347 -3.46 -9.77 39.79
CA THR A 347 -3.80 -9.22 41.11
C THR A 347 -5.16 -9.68 41.63
N GLY A 348 -6.02 -10.25 40.76
CA GLY A 348 -7.40 -10.61 41.10
C GLY A 348 -8.34 -9.40 41.32
N LYS A 349 -7.86 -8.18 41.15
CA LYS A 349 -8.67 -6.97 41.36
C LYS A 349 -9.61 -6.73 40.20
N ARG A 350 -10.79 -6.21 40.52
CA ARG A 350 -11.77 -5.79 39.50
C ARG A 350 -11.35 -4.42 38.93
N VAL A 351 -11.35 -4.30 37.60
CA VAL A 351 -11.10 -3.06 36.87
C VAL A 351 -12.30 -2.78 35.94
N PRO A 352 -12.79 -1.52 35.87
CA PRO A 352 -13.96 -1.20 35.04
C PRO A 352 -13.62 -1.33 33.55
N ILE A 353 -14.64 -1.72 32.76
CA ILE A 353 -14.56 -1.81 31.32
C ILE A 353 -15.23 -0.57 30.72
N TRP A 354 -14.51 0.13 29.86
CA TRP A 354 -14.93 1.32 29.14
C TRP A 354 -14.98 1.08 27.62
N ILE A 355 -15.77 1.88 26.92
CA ILE A 355 -15.75 2.01 25.47
C ILE A 355 -15.15 3.37 25.18
N ALA A 356 -14.18 3.47 24.26
CA ALA A 356 -13.59 4.78 23.92
C ALA A 356 -13.27 4.90 22.43
N ASN A 357 -13.25 6.15 21.95
CA ASN A 357 -13.04 6.48 20.53
C ASN A 357 -11.61 6.18 20.04
N TYR A 358 -10.60 6.20 20.90
CA TYR A 358 -9.19 6.06 20.51
C TYR A 358 -8.71 4.61 20.38
N VAL A 359 -9.58 3.62 20.65
CA VAL A 359 -9.29 2.19 20.42
C VAL A 359 -9.94 1.74 19.11
N LEU A 360 -9.17 1.12 18.24
CA LEU A 360 -9.64 0.59 16.96
C LEU A 360 -9.79 -0.93 17.05
N TYR A 361 -10.92 -1.45 16.56
CA TYR A 361 -11.18 -2.89 16.57
C TYR A 361 -10.23 -3.67 15.64
N GLU A 362 -9.84 -3.06 14.54
CA GLU A 362 -8.96 -3.69 13.55
C GLU A 362 -7.48 -3.65 13.92
N TYR A 363 -7.12 -2.99 15.04
CA TYR A 363 -5.75 -2.93 15.53
C TYR A 363 -5.56 -3.77 16.79
N GLY A 364 -4.72 -4.80 16.69
CA GLY A 364 -4.47 -5.72 17.79
C GLY A 364 -5.69 -6.61 18.09
N THR A 365 -6.22 -6.50 19.30
CA THR A 365 -7.37 -7.27 19.77
C THR A 365 -8.66 -6.48 19.83
N GLY A 366 -8.66 -5.20 19.46
CA GLY A 366 -9.76 -4.28 19.68
C GLY A 366 -10.00 -3.91 21.15
N ALA A 367 -9.06 -4.29 22.03
CA ALA A 367 -9.08 -4.02 23.46
C ALA A 367 -7.69 -3.56 23.94
N VAL A 368 -7.67 -2.64 24.88
CA VAL A 368 -6.44 -2.08 25.47
C VAL A 368 -6.52 -2.18 26.98
N MET A 369 -5.46 -2.65 27.61
CA MET A 369 -5.23 -2.45 29.03
C MET A 369 -4.78 -1.02 29.26
N ALA A 370 -5.53 -0.24 30.00
CA ALA A 370 -5.22 1.17 30.22
C ALA A 370 -4.30 1.36 31.42
N VAL A 371 -3.16 2.01 31.17
CA VAL A 371 -2.14 2.34 32.18
C VAL A 371 -1.86 3.84 32.16
N PRO A 372 -2.66 4.66 32.85
CA PRO A 372 -2.57 6.12 32.79
C PRO A 372 -1.18 6.69 33.14
N GLN A 373 -0.44 6.03 34.02
CA GLN A 373 0.91 6.48 34.37
C GLN A 373 1.90 6.34 33.19
N GLY A 374 1.71 5.34 32.31
CA GLY A 374 2.67 4.97 31.28
C GLY A 374 2.23 5.24 29.83
N ASP A 375 1.02 5.75 29.60
CA ASP A 375 0.48 6.11 28.28
C ASP A 375 -0.26 7.45 28.36
N GLN A 376 0.09 8.39 27.47
CA GLN A 376 -0.49 9.75 27.51
C GLN A 376 -1.98 9.75 27.16
N ARG A 377 -2.44 8.90 26.26
CA ARG A 377 -3.87 8.80 25.89
C ARG A 377 -4.68 8.30 27.08
N ASP A 378 -4.16 7.30 27.80
CA ASP A 378 -4.78 6.76 28.99
C ASP A 378 -4.76 7.77 30.14
N TRP A 379 -3.68 8.57 30.24
CA TRP A 379 -3.57 9.65 31.23
C TRP A 379 -4.66 10.71 31.01
N ASP A 380 -4.77 11.22 29.78
CA ASP A 380 -5.76 12.26 29.42
C ASP A 380 -7.18 11.76 29.65
N PHE A 381 -7.45 10.51 29.28
CA PHE A 381 -8.72 9.85 29.52
C PHE A 381 -9.01 9.69 31.02
N ALA A 382 -8.04 9.18 31.79
CA ALA A 382 -8.20 9.01 33.23
C ALA A 382 -8.43 10.34 33.95
N LYS A 383 -7.72 11.39 33.58
CA LYS A 383 -7.95 12.74 34.13
C LYS A 383 -9.34 13.27 33.81
N LYS A 384 -9.79 13.12 32.55
CA LYS A 384 -11.11 13.58 32.11
C LYS A 384 -12.26 12.88 32.85
N TYR A 385 -12.15 11.58 33.08
CA TYR A 385 -13.21 10.77 33.69
C TYR A 385 -12.96 10.46 35.18
N ASN A 386 -11.94 11.11 35.78
CA ASN A 386 -11.57 10.95 37.17
C ASN A 386 -11.31 9.48 37.57
N LEU A 387 -10.62 8.75 36.68
CA LEU A 387 -10.22 7.35 36.91
C LEU A 387 -8.90 7.28 37.69
N PRO A 388 -8.68 6.21 38.46
CA PRO A 388 -7.47 6.08 39.27
C PRO A 388 -6.22 5.95 38.42
N VAL A 389 -5.12 6.53 38.89
CA VAL A 389 -3.77 6.39 38.33
C VAL A 389 -2.89 5.71 39.37
N LYS A 390 -2.11 4.74 38.95
CA LYS A 390 -1.18 4.00 39.82
C LYS A 390 0.24 4.09 39.27
N ILE A 391 1.21 4.53 40.09
CA ILE A 391 2.62 4.54 39.72
C ILE A 391 3.15 3.11 39.80
N VAL A 392 3.69 2.61 38.69
CA VAL A 392 4.31 1.29 38.57
C VAL A 392 5.71 1.34 37.94
N ILE A 393 6.09 2.48 37.37
CA ILE A 393 7.44 2.74 36.88
C ILE A 393 7.96 4.01 37.58
N GLN A 394 9.19 3.94 38.09
CA GLN A 394 9.93 5.10 38.58
C GLN A 394 11.06 5.47 37.62
N ASN A 395 11.34 6.76 37.55
CA ASN A 395 12.52 7.26 36.86
C ASN A 395 13.81 6.98 37.71
N LYS A 396 14.97 7.29 37.13
CA LYS A 396 16.26 7.09 37.83
C LYS A 396 16.41 7.85 39.15
N ALA A 397 15.67 8.97 39.29
CA ALA A 397 15.72 9.79 40.50
C ALA A 397 14.73 9.32 41.57
N HIS A 398 13.86 8.35 41.28
CA HIS A 398 12.78 7.87 42.16
C HIS A 398 11.89 8.98 42.74
N ASP A 399 11.64 10.04 41.94
CA ASP A 399 10.93 11.22 42.41
C ASP A 399 9.54 11.42 41.75
N LEU A 400 9.08 10.47 40.91
CA LEU A 400 7.73 10.51 40.33
C LEU A 400 6.67 10.37 41.43
N LYS A 401 5.79 11.38 41.55
CA LYS A 401 4.66 11.42 42.47
C LYS A 401 3.43 11.92 41.75
N LEU A 402 2.27 11.29 41.95
CA LEU A 402 1.03 11.61 41.27
C LEU A 402 0.58 13.07 41.40
N ASP A 403 0.84 13.67 42.55
CA ASP A 403 0.52 15.06 42.85
C ASP A 403 1.41 16.08 42.12
N LYS A 404 2.52 15.61 41.54
CA LYS A 404 3.49 16.42 40.79
C LYS A 404 3.52 16.11 39.29
N MET A 405 2.75 15.11 38.85
CA MET A 405 2.69 14.73 37.44
C MET A 405 1.58 15.50 36.73
N ASP A 406 1.92 16.17 35.66
CA ASP A 406 1.01 16.85 34.72
C ASP A 406 0.78 16.07 33.43
N GLN A 407 1.63 15.07 33.16
CA GLN A 407 1.58 14.17 32.02
C GLN A 407 2.01 12.75 32.40
N ALA A 408 1.78 11.78 31.51
CA ALA A 408 2.25 10.41 31.66
C ALA A 408 3.77 10.32 31.60
N TYR A 409 4.34 9.32 32.30
CA TYR A 409 5.74 8.96 32.18
C TYR A 409 5.87 7.72 31.28
N CYS A 410 6.17 7.94 30.01
CA CYS A 410 6.21 6.90 28.99
C CYS A 410 7.57 6.19 28.84
N GLU A 411 8.61 6.68 29.54
CA GLU A 411 9.96 6.15 29.45
C GLU A 411 10.11 4.83 30.23
N ASP A 412 11.19 4.10 29.95
CA ASP A 412 11.60 2.95 30.72
C ASP A 412 12.16 3.40 32.07
N GLY A 413 11.99 2.56 33.11
CA GLY A 413 12.46 2.85 34.45
C GLY A 413 12.52 1.60 35.32
N GLU A 414 12.50 1.79 36.64
CA GLU A 414 12.47 0.73 37.63
C GLU A 414 11.03 0.46 38.09
N LEU A 415 10.66 -0.82 38.17
CA LEU A 415 9.31 -1.20 38.60
C LEU A 415 9.13 -0.99 40.10
N VAL A 416 7.95 -0.42 40.43
CA VAL A 416 7.48 -0.26 41.81
C VAL A 416 5.99 -0.66 41.87
N ASN A 417 5.51 -1.07 43.03
CA ASN A 417 4.13 -1.51 43.24
C ASN A 417 3.68 -2.63 42.27
N SER A 418 4.64 -3.45 41.83
CA SER A 418 4.51 -4.51 40.82
C SER A 418 4.79 -5.90 41.39
N SER A 419 4.59 -6.07 42.74
CA SER A 419 4.74 -7.34 43.47
C SER A 419 6.18 -7.87 43.37
N GLU A 420 6.37 -9.13 42.98
CA GLU A 420 7.68 -9.78 42.85
C GLU A 420 8.61 -9.17 41.80
N PHE A 421 8.12 -8.24 41.01
CA PHE A 421 8.90 -7.56 39.97
C PHE A 421 9.41 -6.18 40.38
N ASP A 422 9.10 -5.75 41.62
CA ASP A 422 9.63 -4.49 42.17
C ASP A 422 11.15 -4.48 42.13
N GLY A 423 11.75 -3.37 41.75
CA GLY A 423 13.20 -3.19 41.60
C GLY A 423 13.79 -3.67 40.27
N GLN A 424 13.01 -4.37 39.40
CA GLN A 424 13.48 -4.74 38.08
C GLN A 424 13.41 -3.55 37.12
N LEU A 425 14.33 -3.51 36.14
CA LEU A 425 14.24 -2.54 35.04
C LEU A 425 13.17 -2.99 34.02
N SER A 426 12.51 -2.02 33.39
CA SER A 426 11.43 -2.26 32.43
C SER A 426 11.75 -3.34 31.39
N ALA A 427 12.97 -3.34 30.83
CA ALA A 427 13.36 -4.32 29.81
C ALA A 427 13.41 -5.76 30.36
N GLU A 428 13.91 -5.95 31.56
CA GLU A 428 13.97 -7.24 32.25
C GLU A 428 12.57 -7.69 32.68
N ALA A 429 11.79 -6.77 33.22
CA ALA A 429 10.44 -7.04 33.71
C ALA A 429 9.51 -7.48 32.56
N ARG A 430 9.65 -6.90 31.36
CA ARG A 430 8.89 -7.34 30.16
C ARG A 430 9.09 -8.83 29.89
N ILE A 431 10.32 -9.32 29.95
CA ILE A 431 10.65 -10.74 29.73
C ILE A 431 10.07 -11.61 30.85
N ASN A 432 10.30 -11.20 32.11
CA ASN A 432 9.93 -12.01 33.28
C ASN A 432 8.40 -12.08 33.48
N ILE A 433 7.69 -10.99 33.26
CA ILE A 433 6.21 -10.96 33.35
C ILE A 433 5.60 -11.78 32.21
N THR A 434 6.12 -11.68 30.96
CA THR A 434 5.67 -12.53 29.86
C THR A 434 5.81 -14.01 30.20
N LYS A 435 7.00 -14.44 30.67
CA LYS A 435 7.24 -15.83 31.11
C LYS A 435 6.29 -16.27 32.22
N LYS A 436 5.94 -15.37 33.16
CA LYS A 436 4.96 -15.68 34.20
C LYS A 436 3.58 -15.93 33.62
N LEU A 437 3.11 -15.06 32.70
CA LEU A 437 1.81 -15.21 32.04
C LEU A 437 1.75 -16.49 31.20
N GLU A 438 2.84 -16.83 30.51
CA GLU A 438 2.98 -18.09 29.78
C GLU A 438 2.88 -19.31 30.70
N LYS A 439 3.63 -19.29 31.84
CA LYS A 439 3.59 -20.37 32.83
C LYS A 439 2.21 -20.55 33.46
N MET A 440 1.45 -19.46 33.58
CA MET A 440 0.07 -19.51 34.07
C MET A 440 -0.93 -19.98 32.97
N GLY A 441 -0.50 -20.11 31.72
CA GLY A 441 -1.38 -20.49 30.59
C GLY A 441 -2.37 -19.40 30.18
N ILE A 442 -2.11 -18.13 30.52
CA ILE A 442 -3.01 -17.00 30.30
C ILE A 442 -2.41 -15.92 29.40
N GLY A 443 -1.23 -16.14 28.83
CA GLY A 443 -0.58 -15.20 27.92
C GLY A 443 0.55 -15.85 27.15
N GLU A 444 1.03 -15.16 26.12
CA GLU A 444 2.13 -15.59 25.25
C GLU A 444 2.88 -14.38 24.68
N GLU A 445 4.15 -14.56 24.33
CA GLU A 445 4.84 -13.58 23.49
C GLU A 445 4.24 -13.61 22.09
N LYS A 446 3.99 -12.44 21.52
CA LYS A 446 3.39 -12.33 20.20
C LYS A 446 4.05 -11.24 19.37
N VAL A 447 4.28 -11.55 18.09
CA VAL A 447 4.72 -10.58 17.08
C VAL A 447 3.49 -10.04 16.37
N ASN A 448 3.39 -8.73 16.29
CA ASN A 448 2.37 -8.03 15.52
C ASN A 448 3.03 -7.10 14.49
N TYR A 449 2.32 -6.85 13.41
CA TYR A 449 2.73 -5.94 12.35
C TYR A 449 1.70 -4.83 12.17
N ARG A 450 2.15 -3.63 11.83
CA ARG A 450 1.27 -2.55 11.37
C ARG A 450 0.78 -2.83 9.95
N LEU A 451 1.65 -3.43 9.11
CA LEU A 451 1.31 -3.89 7.78
C LEU A 451 0.05 -4.76 7.80
N ARG A 452 -0.85 -4.50 6.86
CA ARG A 452 -2.09 -5.27 6.65
C ARG A 452 -2.05 -5.95 5.30
N ASP A 453 -2.86 -7.00 5.14
CA ASP A 453 -3.07 -7.58 3.83
C ASP A 453 -3.68 -6.55 2.89
N TRP A 454 -3.24 -6.57 1.65
CA TRP A 454 -3.59 -5.57 0.66
C TRP A 454 -4.97 -5.86 0.07
N LEU A 455 -5.92 -4.95 0.27
CA LEU A 455 -7.25 -4.96 -0.35
C LEU A 455 -7.12 -4.56 -1.82
N ILE A 456 -7.35 -5.49 -2.73
CA ILE A 456 -7.15 -5.29 -4.16
C ILE A 456 -8.43 -5.08 -4.96
N SER A 457 -9.59 -5.41 -4.43
CA SER A 457 -10.89 -5.22 -5.10
C SER A 457 -11.22 -3.76 -5.32
N ARG A 458 -11.59 -3.40 -6.56
CA ARG A 458 -12.14 -2.09 -6.94
C ARG A 458 -13.41 -2.29 -7.76
N GLN A 459 -14.47 -1.57 -7.39
CA GLN A 459 -15.75 -1.56 -8.12
C GLN A 459 -15.65 -0.53 -9.25
N ARG A 460 -14.82 -0.86 -10.25
CA ARG A 460 -14.46 0.00 -11.37
C ARG A 460 -14.46 -0.76 -12.68
N TYR A 461 -14.78 -0.04 -13.77
CA TYR A 461 -14.65 -0.55 -15.11
C TYR A 461 -13.19 -0.48 -15.59
N TRP A 462 -12.55 0.71 -15.48
CA TRP A 462 -11.21 0.93 -16.03
C TRP A 462 -10.14 0.43 -15.08
N GLY A 463 -9.91 -0.88 -15.11
CA GLY A 463 -8.95 -1.62 -14.29
C GLY A 463 -8.78 -3.05 -14.79
N CYS A 464 -7.75 -3.74 -14.32
CA CYS A 464 -7.49 -5.13 -14.66
C CYS A 464 -8.58 -6.04 -14.06
N PRO A 465 -9.41 -6.75 -14.86
CA PRO A 465 -10.43 -7.65 -14.35
C PRO A 465 -9.82 -8.79 -13.51
N ILE A 466 -10.46 -9.14 -12.41
CA ILE A 466 -10.07 -10.30 -11.60
C ILE A 466 -10.54 -11.58 -12.31
N PRO A 467 -9.64 -12.52 -12.68
CA PRO A 467 -9.96 -13.68 -13.51
C PRO A 467 -10.64 -14.81 -12.71
N ILE A 468 -11.80 -14.50 -12.11
CA ILE A 468 -12.59 -15.43 -11.30
C ILE A 468 -13.99 -15.58 -11.88
N ILE A 469 -14.49 -16.80 -11.85
CA ILE A 469 -15.87 -17.18 -12.14
C ILE A 469 -16.54 -17.67 -10.86
N ASN A 470 -17.62 -17.02 -10.46
CA ASN A 470 -18.42 -17.37 -9.30
C ASN A 470 -19.51 -18.37 -9.71
N CYS A 471 -19.29 -19.64 -9.42
CA CYS A 471 -20.21 -20.73 -9.73
C CYS A 471 -21.07 -21.10 -8.51
N PRO A 472 -22.41 -21.27 -8.65
CA PRO A 472 -23.27 -21.63 -7.53
C PRO A 472 -22.95 -23.02 -6.94
N HIS A 473 -22.32 -23.90 -7.70
CA HIS A 473 -21.98 -25.26 -7.26
C HIS A 473 -20.51 -25.42 -6.85
N CYS A 474 -19.59 -24.71 -7.52
CA CYS A 474 -18.15 -24.88 -7.34
C CYS A 474 -17.51 -23.75 -6.51
N GLY A 475 -18.26 -22.69 -6.17
CA GLY A 475 -17.70 -21.48 -5.56
C GLY A 475 -16.87 -20.67 -6.54
N SER A 476 -15.84 -20.00 -6.05
CA SER A 476 -14.91 -19.22 -6.89
C SER A 476 -13.97 -20.15 -7.66
N VAL A 477 -13.98 -20.04 -8.98
CA VAL A 477 -13.18 -20.85 -9.92
C VAL A 477 -12.36 -19.92 -10.78
N LEU A 478 -11.08 -20.23 -11.01
CA LEU A 478 -10.23 -19.48 -11.92
C LEU A 478 -10.72 -19.61 -13.37
N VAL A 479 -10.57 -18.55 -14.16
CA VAL A 479 -10.68 -18.61 -15.61
C VAL A 479 -9.56 -19.52 -16.14
N PRO A 480 -9.79 -20.38 -17.13
CA PRO A 480 -8.71 -21.17 -17.72
C PRO A 480 -7.58 -20.26 -18.28
N GLU A 481 -6.32 -20.64 -18.06
CA GLU A 481 -5.17 -19.83 -18.48
C GLU A 481 -5.14 -19.55 -20.00
N GLU A 482 -5.65 -20.50 -20.78
CA GLU A 482 -5.80 -20.38 -22.23
C GLU A 482 -6.89 -19.38 -22.66
N GLU A 483 -7.80 -19.01 -21.77
CA GLU A 483 -8.86 -18.00 -21.99
C GLU A 483 -8.45 -16.59 -21.51
N LEU A 484 -7.24 -16.43 -20.97
CA LEU A 484 -6.71 -15.12 -20.60
C LEU A 484 -6.22 -14.35 -21.84
N PRO A 485 -6.42 -13.03 -21.89
CA PRO A 485 -7.00 -12.18 -20.84
C PRO A 485 -8.52 -12.21 -20.79
N VAL A 486 -9.08 -12.04 -19.59
CA VAL A 486 -10.47 -11.59 -19.44
C VAL A 486 -10.53 -10.13 -19.86
N VAL A 487 -11.09 -9.86 -21.03
CA VAL A 487 -11.11 -8.54 -21.68
C VAL A 487 -12.24 -7.67 -21.13
N LEU A 488 -11.98 -6.36 -21.00
CA LEU A 488 -13.00 -5.39 -20.64
C LEU A 488 -14.05 -5.27 -21.75
N PRO A 489 -15.37 -5.35 -21.42
CA PRO A 489 -16.43 -5.25 -22.41
C PRO A 489 -16.66 -3.80 -22.87
N GLU A 490 -17.13 -3.62 -24.09
CA GLU A 490 -17.47 -2.30 -24.64
C GLU A 490 -18.93 -1.89 -24.36
N ASP A 491 -19.81 -2.84 -24.03
CA ASP A 491 -21.25 -2.65 -23.82
C ASP A 491 -21.60 -2.24 -22.37
N VAL A 492 -20.73 -1.48 -21.71
CA VAL A 492 -20.91 -1.03 -20.33
C VAL A 492 -21.69 0.27 -20.24
N ASN A 493 -22.67 0.30 -19.34
CA ASN A 493 -23.38 1.50 -18.99
C ASN A 493 -22.88 2.08 -17.66
N PHE A 494 -22.38 3.29 -17.68
CA PHE A 494 -21.99 4.02 -16.47
C PHE A 494 -23.23 4.60 -15.77
N VAL A 495 -24.06 3.74 -15.18
CA VAL A 495 -25.28 4.14 -14.48
C VAL A 495 -24.97 4.50 -13.05
N ALA A 496 -25.45 5.67 -12.61
CA ALA A 496 -25.38 6.05 -11.20
C ALA A 496 -26.19 5.05 -10.35
N GLY A 497 -25.51 4.32 -9.45
CA GLY A 497 -26.16 3.36 -8.54
C GLY A 497 -25.77 1.89 -8.73
N ALA A 498 -25.09 1.51 -9.80
CA ALA A 498 -24.52 0.18 -9.95
C ALA A 498 -23.36 -0.03 -8.97
N THR A 499 -23.23 -1.21 -8.40
CA THR A 499 -22.12 -1.56 -7.48
C THR A 499 -20.79 -1.58 -8.25
N SER A 500 -20.81 -2.15 -9.46
CA SER A 500 -19.72 -2.11 -10.43
C SER A 500 -20.29 -1.87 -11.83
N PRO A 501 -19.67 -1.02 -12.67
CA PRO A 501 -20.15 -0.85 -14.06
C PRO A 501 -20.12 -2.15 -14.87
N LEU A 502 -19.22 -3.10 -14.56
CA LEU A 502 -19.14 -4.41 -15.22
C LEU A 502 -20.39 -5.27 -15.00
N GLU A 503 -21.16 -5.02 -13.93
CA GLU A 503 -22.45 -5.70 -13.69
C GLU A 503 -23.51 -5.33 -14.74
N THR A 504 -23.33 -4.25 -15.50
CA THR A 504 -24.27 -3.79 -16.52
C THR A 504 -24.04 -4.44 -17.88
N SER A 505 -22.93 -5.15 -18.07
CA SER A 505 -22.62 -5.87 -19.31
C SER A 505 -23.06 -7.33 -19.22
N GLU A 506 -24.15 -7.67 -19.90
CA GLU A 506 -24.66 -9.03 -19.98
C GLU A 506 -23.65 -9.99 -20.65
N SER A 507 -22.93 -9.51 -21.65
CA SER A 507 -21.94 -10.28 -22.39
C SER A 507 -20.71 -10.63 -21.53
N PHE A 508 -20.34 -9.76 -20.59
CA PHE A 508 -19.26 -9.99 -19.64
C PHE A 508 -19.70 -10.85 -18.48
N LEU A 509 -20.86 -10.53 -17.90
CA LEU A 509 -21.30 -11.10 -16.61
C LEU A 509 -21.57 -12.59 -16.71
N HIS A 510 -22.31 -13.02 -17.71
CA HIS A 510 -22.76 -14.40 -17.83
C HIS A 510 -21.78 -15.30 -18.56
N CYS A 511 -21.44 -16.43 -17.93
CA CYS A 511 -20.52 -17.42 -18.49
C CYS A 511 -20.88 -18.85 -18.03
N LYS A 512 -20.16 -19.82 -18.54
CA LYS A 512 -20.24 -21.20 -18.05
C LYS A 512 -19.07 -21.47 -17.09
N CYS A 513 -19.36 -22.23 -16.04
CA CYS A 513 -18.32 -22.69 -15.13
C CYS A 513 -17.39 -23.68 -15.85
N PRO A 514 -16.07 -23.42 -15.93
CA PRO A 514 -15.14 -24.33 -16.61
C PRO A 514 -15.00 -25.68 -15.91
N LYS A 515 -15.37 -25.76 -14.63
CA LYS A 515 -15.25 -26.98 -13.81
C LYS A 515 -16.47 -27.92 -13.93
N CYS A 516 -17.69 -27.39 -14.00
CA CYS A 516 -18.91 -28.21 -13.99
C CYS A 516 -19.90 -27.90 -15.12
N GLY A 517 -19.65 -26.89 -15.97
CA GLY A 517 -20.50 -26.50 -17.08
C GLY A 517 -21.80 -25.77 -16.71
N ALA A 518 -22.07 -25.55 -15.43
CA ALA A 518 -23.26 -24.83 -14.97
C ALA A 518 -23.18 -23.34 -15.33
N ASP A 519 -24.35 -22.68 -15.37
CA ASP A 519 -24.41 -21.22 -15.48
C ASP A 519 -23.73 -20.58 -14.28
N ALA A 520 -22.91 -19.58 -14.56
CA ALA A 520 -22.08 -18.91 -13.59
C ALA A 520 -21.92 -17.42 -13.96
N VAL A 521 -21.37 -16.63 -13.06
CA VAL A 521 -21.11 -15.22 -13.28
C VAL A 521 -19.63 -14.88 -13.08
N ARG A 522 -19.10 -14.00 -13.90
CA ARG A 522 -17.74 -13.49 -13.72
C ARG A 522 -17.66 -12.59 -12.48
N GLU A 523 -16.47 -12.50 -11.91
CA GLU A 523 -16.17 -11.47 -10.93
C GLU A 523 -16.24 -10.09 -11.61
N THR A 524 -16.90 -9.15 -10.95
CA THR A 524 -17.13 -7.79 -11.48
C THR A 524 -16.22 -6.74 -10.84
N ASP A 525 -15.44 -7.11 -9.85
CA ASP A 525 -14.37 -6.26 -9.33
C ASP A 525 -13.15 -6.29 -10.27
N THR A 526 -12.50 -5.15 -10.40
CA THR A 526 -11.17 -5.02 -11.00
C THR A 526 -10.11 -4.93 -9.91
N MET A 527 -8.86 -5.16 -10.26
CA MET A 527 -7.73 -5.04 -9.33
C MET A 527 -7.37 -3.58 -9.10
N ASP A 528 -6.81 -3.30 -7.93
CA ASP A 528 -6.13 -2.04 -7.65
C ASP A 528 -5.02 -1.80 -8.67
N THR A 529 -4.94 -0.59 -9.21
CA THR A 529 -3.95 -0.20 -10.22
C THR A 529 -2.50 -0.41 -9.78
N PHE A 530 -2.24 -0.36 -8.46
CA PHE A 530 -0.91 -0.66 -7.92
C PHE A 530 -0.47 -2.11 -8.16
N ILE A 531 -1.37 -3.04 -8.48
CA ILE A 531 -0.97 -4.39 -8.91
C ILE A 531 -0.27 -4.31 -10.25
N ASP A 532 -0.79 -3.54 -11.19
CA ASP A 532 -0.18 -3.37 -12.51
C ASP A 532 1.20 -2.73 -12.41
N SER A 533 1.33 -1.69 -11.58
CA SER A 533 2.62 -1.00 -11.36
C SER A 533 3.57 -1.72 -10.38
N SER A 534 3.18 -2.85 -9.80
CA SER A 534 4.05 -3.61 -8.89
C SER A 534 5.14 -4.43 -9.59
N TRP A 535 5.05 -4.70 -10.88
CA TRP A 535 5.94 -5.58 -11.62
C TRP A 535 6.45 -5.03 -12.97
N TYR A 536 6.08 -3.82 -13.37
CA TYR A 536 6.40 -3.17 -14.65
C TYR A 536 7.91 -3.14 -14.93
N PHE A 537 8.74 -2.96 -13.91
CA PHE A 537 10.20 -2.94 -14.03
C PHE A 537 10.78 -4.29 -14.48
N LEU A 538 10.08 -5.40 -14.23
CA LEU A 538 10.42 -6.72 -14.76
C LEU A 538 9.93 -6.86 -16.19
N ARG A 539 8.73 -6.36 -16.51
CA ARG A 539 8.17 -6.39 -17.86
C ARG A 539 9.04 -5.64 -18.86
N TYR A 540 9.61 -4.51 -18.47
CA TYR A 540 10.55 -3.76 -19.32
C TYR A 540 11.78 -4.59 -19.75
N CYS A 541 12.17 -5.61 -18.99
CA CYS A 541 13.25 -6.49 -19.40
C CYS A 541 12.87 -7.34 -20.61
N ASP A 542 11.58 -7.68 -20.78
CA ASP A 542 11.05 -8.56 -21.83
C ASP A 542 9.62 -8.18 -22.26
N PRO A 543 9.40 -6.98 -22.82
CA PRO A 543 8.07 -6.42 -23.02
C PRO A 543 7.20 -7.15 -24.06
N HIS A 544 7.81 -7.84 -25.02
CA HIS A 544 7.14 -8.55 -26.11
C HIS A 544 6.99 -10.05 -25.87
N ASN A 545 7.19 -10.53 -24.66
CA ASN A 545 6.98 -11.93 -24.33
C ASN A 545 5.48 -12.21 -24.21
N GLU A 546 4.95 -13.00 -25.13
CA GLU A 546 3.53 -13.38 -25.15
C GLU A 546 3.23 -14.61 -24.26
N GLN A 547 4.25 -15.38 -23.91
CA GLN A 547 4.13 -16.65 -23.19
C GLN A 547 4.18 -16.44 -21.66
N GLU A 548 5.10 -15.58 -21.20
CA GLU A 548 5.41 -15.35 -19.81
C GLU A 548 5.43 -13.83 -19.52
N PRO A 549 5.19 -13.40 -18.27
CA PRO A 549 5.34 -11.99 -17.88
C PRO A 549 6.71 -11.43 -18.26
N PHE A 550 7.74 -12.26 -18.16
CA PHE A 550 9.13 -12.01 -18.55
C PHE A 550 9.93 -13.31 -18.51
N SER A 551 10.93 -13.47 -19.36
CA SER A 551 11.82 -14.61 -19.31
C SER A 551 12.92 -14.44 -18.25
N LYS A 552 13.24 -15.53 -17.54
CA LYS A 552 14.29 -15.53 -16.52
C LYS A 552 15.63 -15.06 -17.07
N GLY A 553 16.01 -15.47 -18.27
CA GLY A 553 17.32 -15.11 -18.87
C GLY A 553 17.46 -13.60 -19.10
N LYS A 554 16.38 -12.91 -19.52
CA LYS A 554 16.42 -11.46 -19.73
C LYS A 554 16.39 -10.70 -18.40
N THR A 555 15.61 -11.15 -17.42
CA THR A 555 15.63 -10.54 -16.10
C THR A 555 16.94 -10.77 -15.35
N ASP A 556 17.54 -11.94 -15.43
CA ASP A 556 18.87 -12.21 -14.83
C ASP A 556 19.96 -11.29 -15.39
N TYR A 557 19.84 -10.87 -16.66
CA TYR A 557 20.77 -9.91 -17.26
C TYR A 557 20.50 -8.46 -16.85
N TRP A 558 19.24 -8.00 -16.97
CA TRP A 558 18.91 -6.59 -16.76
C TRP A 558 18.77 -6.19 -15.28
N MET A 559 18.27 -7.10 -14.44
CA MET A 559 18.11 -6.82 -13.01
C MET A 559 19.46 -6.93 -12.25
N PRO A 560 19.58 -6.31 -11.08
CA PRO A 560 18.65 -5.36 -10.49
C PRO A 560 18.65 -4.01 -11.22
N VAL A 561 17.63 -3.17 -10.93
CA VAL A 561 17.62 -1.76 -11.31
C VAL A 561 18.83 -1.08 -10.65
N ASP A 562 19.63 -0.35 -11.44
CA ASP A 562 20.84 0.32 -10.94
C ASP A 562 20.52 1.73 -10.42
N GLN A 563 19.56 2.41 -11.03
CA GLN A 563 19.10 3.75 -10.63
C GLN A 563 17.59 3.83 -10.78
N TYR A 564 16.89 4.19 -9.71
CA TYR A 564 15.45 4.51 -9.71
C TYR A 564 15.22 5.96 -9.32
N ILE A 565 14.39 6.67 -10.09
CA ILE A 565 14.12 8.12 -9.92
C ILE A 565 12.63 8.37 -9.81
#